data_b2ea08fcd42304fddbb59699bacf12d8
#
_entry.id   b2ea08fcd42304fddbb59699bacf12d8
#
_cell.length_a   1.000
_cell.length_b   1.000
_cell.length_c   1.000
_cell.angle_alpha   90.00
_cell.angle_beta   90.00
_cell.angle_gamma   90.00
#
_symmetry.space_group_name_H-M   'P 1'
#
loop_
_entity.id
_entity.type
_entity.pdbx_description
1 polymer ?
#
loop_
_entity_poly.entity_id
_entity_poly.type
_entity_poly.pdbx_seq_one_letter_code
_entity_poly.pdbx_strand_id
1 'polypeptide(L)'
;MATVTPRTLSGFMELLPAPQQQMERMMEILRTTYSRYGFTPLDTPAIEASEVLLAKGGGETEKQIYRFQKGDADLSLRFDLTVPLAKYVALHYNDLAFPFRRYQIGKVYRGERAQRGRFREFYQADIDIIGDGKLDITNEAEIPSIIYQTFTSLGLTRFQIRVNNRKILNGFYAMLGLTEQSGDIMRTVDKLDKIGADKVRTCLTEDVGLTAEQADEIMRFISITGSNRQVLDALAGYQGRHELFDQGLEELNTVTRYLSAFGVPEENFAVDLTIARGLDYYTGTVYETTLLDHPEIGSVCSGGRYDNLAAYYTERQLPGVGISIGLTRLFYVLGEQGLLNPQLPTAPADVLILPMTQDLTPAIRLATRLRSAGVRTQLYTEQKKFKAKMNYADKLGVPYVVFLGDDEITAGLVACKDMTSGEQTKLSFEDTLSRITQGLSQRNQGKVILGK
;
A
#
# COMPACT_ATOMS: atom_id res chain seq x y z
N MET A 1 43.85 -2.01 -5.10
CA MET A 1 42.66 -2.86 -4.94
C MET A 1 41.84 -2.76 -6.22
N ALA A 2 41.34 -3.87 -6.76
CA ALA A 2 40.43 -3.84 -7.88
C ALA A 2 39.08 -3.24 -7.41
N THR A 3 38.54 -2.24 -8.12
CA THR A 3 37.26 -1.64 -7.82
C THR A 3 36.14 -2.51 -8.40
N VAL A 4 35.08 -2.72 -7.62
CA VAL A 4 33.87 -3.39 -8.08
C VAL A 4 32.93 -2.34 -8.73
N THR A 5 32.40 -2.64 -9.90
CA THR A 5 31.41 -1.76 -10.54
C THR A 5 30.10 -1.82 -9.75
N PRO A 6 29.65 -0.69 -9.14
CA PRO A 6 28.40 -0.66 -8.42
C PRO A 6 27.22 -0.83 -9.38
N ARG A 7 26.24 -1.66 -8.98
CA ARG A 7 25.02 -1.89 -9.76
C ARG A 7 23.87 -2.35 -8.86
N THR A 8 22.67 -1.95 -9.19
CA THR A 8 21.44 -2.46 -8.59
C THR A 8 21.00 -3.74 -9.32
N LEU A 9 20.52 -4.72 -8.59
CA LEU A 9 19.98 -5.95 -9.18
C LEU A 9 18.68 -5.68 -9.96
N SER A 10 18.48 -6.41 -11.05
CA SER A 10 17.24 -6.33 -11.81
C SER A 10 16.02 -6.68 -10.96
N GLY A 11 15.01 -5.81 -10.95
CA GLY A 11 13.80 -5.95 -10.14
C GLY A 11 13.94 -5.46 -8.70
N PHE A 12 15.08 -4.86 -8.34
CA PHE A 12 15.27 -4.14 -7.08
C PHE A 12 15.33 -2.65 -7.35
N MET A 13 14.77 -1.85 -6.48
CA MET A 13 14.66 -0.41 -6.67
C MET A 13 15.47 0.33 -5.59
N GLU A 14 16.26 1.29 -6.02
CA GLU A 14 16.94 2.25 -5.16
C GLU A 14 16.42 3.65 -5.50
N LEU A 15 15.83 4.31 -4.51
CA LEU A 15 15.34 5.68 -4.66
C LEU A 15 16.44 6.68 -4.28
N LEU A 16 16.53 7.76 -5.06
CA LEU A 16 17.30 8.92 -4.65
C LEU A 16 16.62 9.62 -3.46
N PRO A 17 17.32 10.48 -2.69
CA PRO A 17 16.79 11.09 -1.48
C PRO A 17 15.44 11.79 -1.63
N ALA A 18 15.20 12.51 -2.72
CA ALA A 18 13.95 13.24 -2.92
C ALA A 18 12.74 12.30 -3.13
N PRO A 19 12.75 11.36 -4.08
CA PRO A 19 11.65 10.37 -4.19
C PRO A 19 11.55 9.45 -2.96
N GLN A 20 12.65 9.16 -2.24
CA GLN A 20 12.57 8.43 -0.98
C GLN A 20 11.75 9.20 0.07
N GLN A 21 11.92 10.51 0.18
CA GLN A 21 11.12 11.32 1.11
C GLN A 21 9.62 11.34 0.72
N GLN A 22 9.31 11.32 -0.57
CA GLN A 22 7.91 11.19 -1.01
C GLN A 22 7.32 9.83 -0.62
N MET A 23 8.09 8.75 -0.77
CA MET A 23 7.68 7.41 -0.34
C MET A 23 7.44 7.34 1.18
N GLU A 24 8.35 7.90 1.99
CA GLU A 24 8.18 7.96 3.45
C GLU A 24 6.91 8.73 3.84
N ARG A 25 6.60 9.80 3.13
CA ARG A 25 5.37 10.57 3.36
C ARG A 25 4.12 9.75 3.01
N MET A 26 4.15 8.96 1.94
CA MET A 26 3.06 8.00 1.67
C MET A 26 2.90 7.03 2.83
N MET A 27 3.99 6.42 3.28
CA MET A 27 3.96 5.48 4.41
C MET A 27 3.39 6.12 5.67
N GLU A 28 3.72 7.38 5.95
CA GLU A 28 3.23 8.11 7.13
C GLU A 28 1.72 8.36 7.05
N ILE A 29 1.20 8.69 5.87
CA ILE A 29 -0.25 8.84 5.65
C ILE A 29 -0.96 7.51 5.92
N LEU A 30 -0.42 6.40 5.43
CA LEU A 30 -0.98 5.07 5.66
C LEU A 30 -0.97 4.73 7.17
N ARG A 31 0.17 4.89 7.85
CA ARG A 31 0.29 4.64 9.31
C ARG A 31 -0.75 5.46 10.10
N THR A 32 -0.84 6.76 9.79
CA THR A 32 -1.78 7.66 10.45
C THR A 32 -3.22 7.26 10.19
N THR A 33 -3.56 6.88 8.96
CA THR A 33 -4.90 6.42 8.60
C THR A 33 -5.24 5.14 9.35
N TYR A 34 -4.39 4.13 9.28
CA TYR A 34 -4.62 2.84 9.93
C TYR A 34 -4.75 2.96 11.46
N SER A 35 -3.92 3.79 12.09
CA SER A 35 -3.99 4.05 13.54
C SER A 35 -5.32 4.67 13.97
N ARG A 36 -5.96 5.51 13.13
CA ARG A 36 -7.29 6.08 13.42
C ARG A 36 -8.40 5.04 13.49
N TYR A 37 -8.21 3.89 12.84
CA TYR A 37 -9.12 2.75 12.90
C TYR A 37 -8.74 1.71 13.96
N GLY A 38 -7.82 2.04 14.85
CA GLY A 38 -7.40 1.16 15.95
C GLY A 38 -6.50 0.00 15.53
N PHE A 39 -5.85 0.08 14.37
CA PHE A 39 -4.85 -0.92 13.99
C PHE A 39 -3.52 -0.65 14.70
N THR A 40 -2.92 -1.70 15.22
CA THR A 40 -1.59 -1.68 15.86
C THR A 40 -0.50 -2.02 14.86
N PRO A 41 0.68 -1.39 14.92
CA PRO A 41 1.81 -1.76 14.09
C PRO A 41 2.32 -3.16 14.45
N LEU A 42 2.67 -3.92 13.41
CA LEU A 42 3.35 -5.20 13.53
C LEU A 42 4.51 -5.25 12.55
N ASP A 43 5.59 -5.90 12.91
CA ASP A 43 6.63 -6.30 11.97
C ASP A 43 7.04 -7.75 12.25
N THR A 44 6.94 -8.60 11.24
CA THR A 44 7.38 -9.99 11.26
C THR A 44 8.74 -10.10 10.58
N PRO A 45 9.56 -11.10 10.91
CA PRO A 45 10.86 -11.30 10.26
C PRO A 45 10.75 -11.40 8.73
N ALA A 46 11.73 -10.82 8.01
CA ALA A 46 11.81 -10.97 6.56
C ALA A 46 12.28 -12.38 6.14
N ILE A 47 13.00 -13.06 7.03
CA ILE A 47 13.50 -14.42 6.84
C ILE A 47 12.78 -15.32 7.84
N GLU A 48 12.22 -16.41 7.34
CA GLU A 48 11.53 -17.42 8.12
C GLU A 48 12.05 -18.82 7.74
N ALA A 49 11.79 -19.83 8.57
CA ALA A 49 11.96 -21.21 8.16
C ALA A 49 11.12 -21.51 6.93
N SER A 50 11.72 -22.21 5.94
CA SER A 50 11.02 -22.51 4.69
C SER A 50 9.72 -23.31 4.92
N GLU A 51 9.70 -24.21 5.89
CA GLU A 51 8.51 -24.98 6.29
C GLU A 51 7.33 -24.09 6.72
N VAL A 52 7.61 -22.93 7.36
CA VAL A 52 6.58 -21.97 7.77
C VAL A 52 5.96 -21.28 6.54
N LEU A 53 6.80 -20.75 5.65
CA LEU A 53 6.29 -20.01 4.50
C LEU A 53 5.67 -20.89 3.41
N LEU A 54 6.08 -22.17 3.37
CA LEU A 54 5.60 -23.16 2.42
C LEU A 54 4.53 -24.10 3.01
N ALA A 55 4.07 -23.86 4.25
CA ALA A 55 3.10 -24.71 4.95
C ALA A 55 1.82 -24.93 4.13
N LYS A 56 1.37 -23.92 3.38
CA LYS A 56 0.24 -24.06 2.45
C LYS A 56 0.55 -24.98 1.26
N GLY A 57 1.83 -25.12 0.89
CA GLY A 57 2.31 -25.96 -0.20
C GLY A 57 1.81 -25.56 -1.59
N GLY A 58 2.62 -25.88 -2.60
CA GLY A 58 2.23 -25.91 -4.02
C GLY A 58 2.06 -24.55 -4.71
N GLY A 59 1.91 -24.61 -6.01
CA GLY A 59 1.52 -23.50 -6.87
C GLY A 59 2.64 -22.54 -7.26
N GLU A 60 2.22 -21.34 -7.63
CA GLU A 60 3.08 -20.27 -8.12
C GLU A 60 4.03 -19.74 -7.05
N THR A 61 3.60 -19.72 -5.77
CA THR A 61 4.38 -19.23 -4.62
C THR A 61 5.66 -20.03 -4.44
N GLU A 62 5.59 -21.35 -4.52
CA GLU A 62 6.76 -22.23 -4.35
C GLU A 62 7.84 -21.99 -5.41
N LYS A 63 7.43 -21.65 -6.63
CA LYS A 63 8.35 -21.33 -7.75
C LYS A 63 9.01 -19.96 -7.61
N GLN A 64 8.36 -19.04 -6.91
CA GLN A 64 8.77 -17.63 -6.83
C GLN A 64 9.41 -17.26 -5.50
N ILE A 65 9.33 -18.12 -4.48
CA ILE A 65 9.93 -17.84 -3.18
C ILE A 65 11.45 -17.87 -3.25
N TYR A 66 12.11 -16.90 -2.63
CA TYR A 66 13.55 -16.94 -2.44
C TYR A 66 13.88 -17.87 -1.28
N ARG A 67 14.51 -18.99 -1.57
CA ARG A 67 14.92 -20.03 -0.62
C ARG A 67 16.43 -20.19 -0.63
N PHE A 68 17.04 -20.36 0.54
CA PHE A 68 18.47 -20.53 0.71
C PHE A 68 18.79 -21.28 1.98
N GLN A 69 20.01 -21.82 2.06
CA GLN A 69 20.50 -22.49 3.25
C GLN A 69 21.53 -21.63 3.99
N LYS A 70 21.51 -21.68 5.32
CA LYS A 70 22.52 -21.09 6.19
C LYS A 70 22.88 -22.09 7.29
N GLY A 71 24.04 -22.77 7.17
CA GLY A 71 24.35 -23.95 7.96
C GLY A 71 23.31 -25.04 7.67
N ASP A 72 22.73 -25.61 8.72
CA ASP A 72 21.68 -26.64 8.61
C ASP A 72 20.27 -26.06 8.47
N ALA A 73 20.12 -24.74 8.53
CA ALA A 73 18.81 -24.09 8.46
C ALA A 73 18.38 -23.86 7.00
N ASP A 74 17.18 -24.35 6.65
CA ASP A 74 16.49 -24.09 5.39
C ASP A 74 15.59 -22.87 5.56
N LEU A 75 15.92 -21.77 4.88
CA LEU A 75 15.36 -20.44 5.08
C LEU A 75 14.74 -19.91 3.80
N SER A 76 13.73 -19.06 3.97
CA SER A 76 13.12 -18.36 2.86
C SER A 76 12.84 -16.89 3.19
N LEU A 77 12.84 -16.04 2.17
CA LEU A 77 12.34 -14.66 2.29
C LEU A 77 10.82 -14.66 2.18
N ARG A 78 10.14 -13.87 3.02
CA ARG A 78 8.67 -13.74 3.01
C ARG A 78 8.15 -13.28 1.65
N PHE A 79 7.16 -13.98 1.14
CA PHE A 79 6.51 -13.72 -0.15
C PHE A 79 5.38 -12.69 -0.05
N ASP A 80 4.71 -12.66 1.10
CA ASP A 80 3.68 -11.73 1.53
C ASP A 80 3.81 -11.40 3.03
N LEU A 81 2.87 -10.62 3.57
CA LEU A 81 2.83 -10.28 4.98
C LEU A 81 1.72 -11.05 5.74
N THR A 82 0.88 -11.80 5.03
CA THR A 82 -0.30 -12.47 5.60
C THR A 82 0.04 -13.87 6.12
N VAL A 83 0.86 -14.65 5.40
CA VAL A 83 1.34 -15.96 5.88
C VAL A 83 2.17 -15.82 7.17
N PRO A 84 3.15 -14.90 7.25
CA PRO A 84 3.84 -14.62 8.51
C PRO A 84 2.92 -14.15 9.64
N LEU A 85 1.84 -13.38 9.32
CA LEU A 85 0.83 -12.98 10.29
C LEU A 85 0.09 -14.19 10.87
N ALA A 86 -0.34 -15.11 10.03
CA ALA A 86 -1.08 -16.30 10.47
C ALA A 86 -0.24 -17.12 11.46
N LYS A 87 1.06 -17.34 11.16
CA LYS A 87 2.02 -17.97 12.08
C LYS A 87 2.17 -17.14 13.38
N TYR A 88 2.30 -15.82 13.27
CA TYR A 88 2.46 -14.93 14.42
C TYR A 88 1.25 -15.02 15.38
N VAL A 89 0.03 -14.94 14.84
CA VAL A 89 -1.19 -15.01 15.65
C VAL A 89 -1.34 -16.37 16.31
N ALA A 90 -1.01 -17.46 15.61
CA ALA A 90 -1.02 -18.79 16.19
C ALA A 90 -0.01 -18.94 17.33
N LEU A 91 1.20 -18.40 17.16
CA LEU A 91 2.28 -18.47 18.16
C LEU A 91 1.97 -17.63 19.41
N HIS A 92 1.40 -16.43 19.23
CA HIS A 92 1.17 -15.44 20.29
C HIS A 92 -0.31 -15.33 20.70
N TYR A 93 -1.11 -16.36 20.41
CA TYR A 93 -2.56 -16.33 20.63
C TYR A 93 -2.94 -15.84 22.03
N ASN A 94 -2.27 -16.33 23.08
CA ASN A 94 -2.60 -15.99 24.47
C ASN A 94 -2.18 -14.57 24.88
N ASP A 95 -1.35 -13.91 24.09
CA ASP A 95 -0.85 -12.55 24.34
C ASP A 95 -1.67 -11.49 23.57
N LEU A 96 -2.55 -11.92 22.65
CA LEU A 96 -3.30 -11.04 21.77
C LEU A 96 -4.75 -10.88 22.25
N ALA A 97 -5.29 -9.67 22.04
CA ALA A 97 -6.72 -9.40 22.21
C ALA A 97 -7.46 -9.55 20.86
N PHE A 98 -8.59 -10.26 20.86
CA PHE A 98 -9.41 -10.48 19.67
C PHE A 98 -10.71 -9.67 19.69
N PRO A 99 -11.20 -9.16 18.53
CA PRO A 99 -10.56 -9.27 17.23
C PRO A 99 -9.23 -8.50 17.17
N PHE A 100 -8.16 -9.18 16.72
CA PHE A 100 -6.82 -8.60 16.60
C PHE A 100 -6.73 -7.79 15.33
N ARG A 101 -6.37 -6.51 15.45
CA ARG A 101 -6.27 -5.54 14.34
C ARG A 101 -4.83 -5.11 14.18
N ARG A 102 -4.20 -5.45 13.07
CA ARG A 102 -2.81 -5.09 12.80
C ARG A 102 -2.63 -4.38 11.47
N TYR A 103 -1.64 -3.52 11.38
CA TYR A 103 -1.08 -3.12 10.08
C TYR A 103 0.41 -3.44 10.02
N GLN A 104 0.90 -3.69 8.81
CA GLN A 104 2.31 -3.87 8.54
C GLN A 104 2.67 -3.21 7.21
N ILE A 105 3.69 -2.35 7.22
CA ILE A 105 4.30 -1.80 6.02
C ILE A 105 5.70 -2.39 5.94
N GLY A 106 5.90 -3.33 5.04
CA GLY A 106 7.13 -4.11 4.99
C GLY A 106 7.49 -4.58 3.59
N LYS A 107 8.77 -4.90 3.39
CA LYS A 107 9.25 -5.48 2.14
C LYS A 107 8.90 -6.95 2.04
N VAL A 108 8.52 -7.36 0.84
CA VAL A 108 8.30 -8.75 0.45
C VAL A 108 9.10 -9.07 -0.81
N TYR A 109 9.30 -10.37 -1.09
CA TYR A 109 10.25 -10.83 -2.08
C TYR A 109 9.61 -11.87 -3.00
N ARG A 110 9.64 -11.62 -4.31
CA ARG A 110 9.09 -12.53 -5.33
C ARG A 110 10.06 -12.73 -6.47
N GLY A 111 10.40 -13.98 -6.76
CA GLY A 111 11.34 -14.37 -7.83
C GLY A 111 10.77 -14.27 -9.25
N GLU A 112 9.64 -13.56 -9.43
CA GLU A 112 9.04 -13.37 -10.75
C GLU A 112 9.90 -12.55 -11.72
N ARG A 113 9.60 -12.62 -13.00
CA ARG A 113 10.27 -11.79 -14.01
C ARG A 113 9.97 -10.32 -13.75
N ALA A 114 11.03 -9.52 -13.58
CA ALA A 114 10.90 -8.08 -13.41
C ALA A 114 10.22 -7.46 -14.65
N GLN A 115 9.19 -6.62 -14.41
CA GLN A 115 8.44 -5.90 -15.42
C GLN A 115 8.16 -4.48 -14.91
N ARG A 116 7.65 -3.60 -15.79
CA ARG A 116 7.25 -2.25 -15.41
C ARG A 116 6.22 -2.29 -14.27
N GLY A 117 6.54 -1.65 -13.14
CA GLY A 117 5.71 -1.66 -11.93
C GLY A 117 5.68 -2.99 -11.15
N ARG A 118 6.49 -4.00 -11.55
CA ARG A 118 6.65 -5.27 -10.82
C ARG A 118 8.10 -5.48 -10.45
N PHE A 119 8.33 -5.53 -9.15
CA PHE A 119 9.65 -5.65 -8.54
C PHE A 119 9.80 -7.00 -7.83
N ARG A 120 11.04 -7.43 -7.65
CA ARG A 120 11.40 -8.63 -6.89
C ARG A 120 11.53 -8.37 -5.39
N GLU A 121 11.83 -7.14 -5.01
CA GLU A 121 11.73 -6.60 -3.66
C GLU A 121 10.82 -5.38 -3.71
N PHE A 122 9.76 -5.36 -2.90
CA PHE A 122 8.82 -4.25 -2.89
C PHE A 122 8.08 -4.14 -1.56
N TYR A 123 7.63 -2.94 -1.24
CA TYR A 123 6.79 -2.69 -0.08
C TYR A 123 5.34 -3.07 -0.34
N GLN A 124 4.79 -3.84 0.59
CA GLN A 124 3.35 -3.98 0.80
C GLN A 124 2.94 -3.21 2.04
N ALA A 125 1.72 -2.67 2.03
CA ALA A 125 1.08 -2.04 3.17
C ALA A 125 -0.23 -2.78 3.43
N ASP A 126 -0.21 -3.65 4.42
CA ASP A 126 -1.29 -4.57 4.74
C ASP A 126 -1.99 -4.16 6.02
N ILE A 127 -3.32 -4.33 6.04
CA ILE A 127 -4.13 -4.33 7.26
C ILE A 127 -4.93 -5.61 7.32
N ASP A 128 -5.05 -6.19 8.51
CA ASP A 128 -5.86 -7.39 8.76
C ASP A 128 -6.57 -7.30 10.11
N ILE A 129 -7.75 -7.90 10.14
CA ILE A 129 -8.54 -8.13 11.36
C ILE A 129 -8.72 -9.63 11.50
N ILE A 130 -8.23 -10.18 12.62
CA ILE A 130 -8.33 -11.62 12.92
C ILE A 130 -9.32 -11.83 14.06
N GLY A 131 -10.31 -12.66 13.84
CA GLY A 131 -11.28 -13.08 14.85
C GLY A 131 -10.82 -14.32 15.62
N ASP A 132 -11.53 -14.63 16.70
CA ASP A 132 -11.40 -15.87 17.47
C ASP A 132 -12.71 -16.67 17.37
N GLY A 133 -12.68 -17.82 16.73
CA GLY A 133 -13.82 -18.66 16.40
C GLY A 133 -14.74 -18.07 15.33
N LYS A 134 -14.99 -16.78 15.36
CA LYS A 134 -15.82 -16.04 14.38
C LYS A 134 -15.29 -14.65 14.11
N LEU A 135 -15.67 -14.09 12.98
CA LEU A 135 -15.42 -12.68 12.63
C LEU A 135 -16.69 -12.11 11.99
N ASP A 136 -17.21 -11.03 12.60
CA ASP A 136 -18.43 -10.39 12.14
C ASP A 136 -18.28 -9.79 10.75
N ILE A 137 -19.35 -9.88 9.94
CA ILE A 137 -19.40 -9.41 8.55
C ILE A 137 -19.15 -7.90 8.42
N THR A 138 -19.39 -7.12 9.47
CA THR A 138 -19.12 -5.67 9.51
C THR A 138 -17.67 -5.37 9.18
N ASN A 139 -16.73 -6.24 9.59
CA ASN A 139 -15.31 -6.08 9.29
C ASN A 139 -15.03 -6.17 7.78
N GLU A 140 -15.83 -6.93 7.03
CA GLU A 140 -15.71 -7.04 5.58
C GLU A 140 -16.19 -5.78 4.84
N ALA A 141 -16.97 -4.93 5.47
CA ALA A 141 -17.33 -3.60 4.95
C ALA A 141 -16.39 -2.51 5.46
N GLU A 142 -15.88 -2.63 6.69
CA GLU A 142 -14.94 -1.66 7.26
C GLU A 142 -13.62 -1.64 6.49
N ILE A 143 -13.07 -2.79 6.14
CA ILE A 143 -11.81 -2.88 5.39
C ILE A 143 -11.82 -2.06 4.10
N PRO A 144 -12.79 -2.20 3.17
CA PRO A 144 -12.82 -1.35 1.97
C PRO A 144 -13.13 0.12 2.28
N SER A 145 -13.81 0.45 3.38
CA SER A 145 -13.96 1.85 3.81
C SER A 145 -12.60 2.47 4.18
N ILE A 146 -11.69 1.68 4.74
CA ILE A 146 -10.33 2.11 5.05
C ILE A 146 -9.52 2.29 3.75
N ILE A 147 -9.75 1.47 2.71
CA ILE A 147 -9.15 1.71 1.39
C ILE A 147 -9.58 3.08 0.87
N TYR A 148 -10.89 3.37 0.89
CA TYR A 148 -11.43 4.65 0.46
C TYR A 148 -10.77 5.82 1.20
N GLN A 149 -10.73 5.76 2.53
CA GLN A 149 -10.13 6.81 3.35
C GLN A 149 -8.62 6.96 3.08
N THR A 150 -7.90 5.84 2.90
CA THR A 150 -6.46 5.85 2.63
C THR A 150 -6.17 6.51 1.28
N PHE A 151 -6.88 6.11 0.23
CA PHE A 151 -6.67 6.65 -1.11
C PHE A 151 -7.04 8.13 -1.20
N THR A 152 -8.16 8.51 -0.56
CA THR A 152 -8.55 9.93 -0.44
C THR A 152 -7.49 10.74 0.31
N SER A 153 -6.92 10.20 1.40
CA SER A 153 -5.85 10.87 2.17
C SER A 153 -4.55 10.99 1.37
N LEU A 154 -4.29 10.09 0.43
CA LEU A 154 -3.19 10.21 -0.53
C LEU A 154 -3.47 11.26 -1.63
N GLY A 155 -4.72 11.68 -1.79
CA GLY A 155 -5.16 12.61 -2.84
C GLY A 155 -5.70 11.92 -4.10
N LEU A 156 -5.88 10.59 -4.06
CA LEU A 156 -6.56 9.86 -5.13
C LEU A 156 -8.07 10.12 -5.02
N THR A 157 -8.69 10.57 -6.09
CA THR A 157 -10.14 10.85 -6.13
C THR A 157 -10.88 9.94 -7.11
N ARG A 158 -10.18 9.44 -8.14
CA ARG A 158 -10.78 8.64 -9.21
C ARG A 158 -10.27 7.20 -9.16
N PHE A 159 -10.88 6.43 -8.27
CA PHE A 159 -10.63 5.00 -8.11
C PHE A 159 -11.93 4.27 -7.81
N GLN A 160 -11.96 2.98 -8.06
CA GLN A 160 -13.09 2.12 -7.77
C GLN A 160 -12.64 0.87 -7.01
N ILE A 161 -13.33 0.60 -5.91
CA ILE A 161 -13.20 -0.61 -5.11
C ILE A 161 -14.22 -1.61 -5.67
N ARG A 162 -13.75 -2.61 -6.39
CA ARG A 162 -14.56 -3.71 -6.91
C ARG A 162 -14.75 -4.73 -5.79
N VAL A 163 -15.96 -5.20 -5.59
CA VAL A 163 -16.33 -6.11 -4.50
C VAL A 163 -17.08 -7.32 -5.07
N ASN A 164 -16.72 -8.51 -4.63
CA ASN A 164 -17.44 -9.76 -4.93
C ASN A 164 -17.46 -10.67 -3.69
N ASN A 165 -18.13 -11.80 -3.78
CA ASN A 165 -18.10 -12.84 -2.76
C ASN A 165 -17.85 -14.20 -3.39
N ARG A 166 -16.83 -14.92 -2.89
CA ARG A 166 -16.44 -16.25 -3.38
C ARG A 166 -17.55 -17.30 -3.28
N LYS A 167 -18.44 -17.17 -2.27
CA LYS A 167 -19.58 -18.07 -2.10
C LYS A 167 -20.58 -17.95 -3.24
N ILE A 168 -20.77 -16.73 -3.78
CA ILE A 168 -21.63 -16.51 -4.97
C ILE A 168 -21.07 -17.28 -6.16
N LEU A 169 -19.77 -17.13 -6.46
CA LEU A 169 -19.14 -17.82 -7.58
C LEU A 169 -19.19 -19.35 -7.40
N ASN A 170 -18.76 -19.83 -6.23
CA ASN A 170 -18.76 -21.27 -5.94
C ASN A 170 -20.16 -21.86 -5.95
N GLY A 171 -21.16 -21.16 -5.39
CA GLY A 171 -22.56 -21.57 -5.40
C GLY A 171 -23.12 -21.61 -6.82
N PHE A 172 -22.80 -20.63 -7.66
CA PHE A 172 -23.20 -20.63 -9.06
C PHE A 172 -22.57 -21.80 -9.84
N TYR A 173 -21.28 -22.06 -9.67
CA TYR A 173 -20.62 -23.20 -10.31
C TYR A 173 -21.18 -24.54 -9.82
N ALA A 174 -21.55 -24.63 -8.54
CA ALA A 174 -22.23 -25.83 -8.00
C ALA A 174 -23.60 -26.05 -8.63
N MET A 175 -24.40 -25.00 -8.92
CA MET A 175 -25.66 -25.10 -9.67
C MET A 175 -25.47 -25.71 -11.07
N LEU A 176 -24.31 -25.51 -11.66
CA LEU A 176 -23.95 -26.07 -12.99
C LEU A 176 -23.27 -27.46 -12.89
N GLY A 177 -23.13 -28.02 -11.67
CA GLY A 177 -22.42 -29.28 -11.44
C GLY A 177 -20.90 -29.19 -11.57
N LEU A 178 -20.31 -27.98 -11.41
CA LEU A 178 -18.89 -27.68 -11.66
C LEU A 178 -18.10 -27.38 -10.38
N THR A 179 -18.47 -27.98 -9.26
CA THR A 179 -17.83 -27.72 -7.96
C THR A 179 -16.33 -28.05 -7.99
N GLU A 180 -15.93 -29.17 -8.60
CA GLU A 180 -14.53 -29.58 -8.67
C GLU A 180 -13.69 -28.69 -9.59
N GLN A 181 -14.29 -28.15 -10.65
CA GLN A 181 -13.63 -27.27 -11.62
C GLN A 181 -13.61 -25.79 -11.17
N SER A 182 -14.26 -25.44 -10.05
CA SER A 182 -14.46 -24.03 -9.63
C SER A 182 -13.14 -23.24 -9.56
N GLY A 183 -12.07 -23.85 -9.08
CA GLY A 183 -10.74 -23.23 -9.01
C GLY A 183 -10.15 -22.92 -10.39
N ASP A 184 -10.29 -23.84 -11.35
CA ASP A 184 -9.79 -23.65 -12.73
C ASP A 184 -10.64 -22.63 -13.48
N ILE A 185 -11.95 -22.63 -13.27
CA ILE A 185 -12.87 -21.64 -13.82
C ILE A 185 -12.48 -20.25 -13.33
N MET A 186 -12.31 -20.06 -12.01
CA MET A 186 -11.91 -18.78 -11.45
C MET A 186 -10.56 -18.28 -11.98
N ARG A 187 -9.56 -19.17 -12.10
CA ARG A 187 -8.26 -18.84 -12.70
C ARG A 187 -8.36 -18.44 -14.18
N THR A 188 -9.33 -18.98 -14.89
CA THR A 188 -9.56 -18.66 -16.30
C THR A 188 -10.30 -17.35 -16.47
N VAL A 189 -11.37 -17.13 -15.68
CA VAL A 189 -12.16 -15.88 -15.64
C VAL A 189 -11.28 -14.68 -15.26
N ASP A 190 -10.34 -14.86 -14.34
CA ASP A 190 -9.39 -13.79 -13.94
C ASP A 190 -8.54 -13.25 -15.11
N LYS A 191 -8.42 -13.99 -16.19
CA LYS A 191 -7.71 -13.52 -17.38
C LYS A 191 -8.56 -12.63 -18.28
N LEU A 192 -9.85 -12.41 -17.96
CA LEU A 192 -10.82 -11.72 -18.82
C LEU A 192 -10.31 -10.36 -19.29
N ASP A 193 -9.84 -9.52 -18.39
CA ASP A 193 -9.31 -8.18 -18.71
C ASP A 193 -8.04 -8.22 -19.59
N LYS A 194 -7.33 -9.35 -19.61
CA LYS A 194 -6.06 -9.51 -20.34
C LYS A 194 -6.20 -10.12 -21.70
N ILE A 195 -7.08 -11.12 -21.84
CA ILE A 195 -7.18 -11.92 -23.07
C ILE A 195 -8.53 -11.76 -23.80
N GLY A 196 -9.52 -11.12 -23.16
CA GLY A 196 -10.85 -10.88 -23.71
C GLY A 196 -11.82 -12.06 -23.58
N ALA A 197 -13.11 -11.79 -23.75
CA ALA A 197 -14.21 -12.73 -23.51
C ALA A 197 -14.15 -13.99 -24.38
N ASP A 198 -13.86 -13.83 -25.67
CA ASP A 198 -13.82 -14.97 -26.62
C ASP A 198 -12.72 -15.98 -26.25
N LYS A 199 -11.54 -15.48 -25.86
CA LYS A 199 -10.44 -16.35 -25.43
C LYS A 199 -10.71 -17.00 -24.08
N VAL A 200 -11.34 -16.28 -23.13
CA VAL A 200 -11.76 -16.88 -21.86
C VAL A 200 -12.75 -18.00 -22.11
N ARG A 201 -13.76 -17.78 -22.96
CA ARG A 201 -14.72 -18.82 -23.35
C ARG A 201 -14.01 -20.05 -23.97
N THR A 202 -13.06 -19.83 -24.89
CA THR A 202 -12.26 -20.91 -25.47
C THR A 202 -11.47 -21.67 -24.40
N CYS A 203 -10.78 -20.97 -23.49
CA CYS A 203 -10.05 -21.64 -22.41
C CYS A 203 -10.98 -22.41 -21.45
N LEU A 204 -12.21 -21.93 -21.18
CA LEU A 204 -13.18 -22.68 -20.40
C LEU A 204 -13.58 -24.01 -21.04
N THR A 205 -13.71 -24.03 -22.37
CA THR A 205 -14.06 -25.28 -23.10
C THR A 205 -12.86 -26.19 -23.34
N GLU A 206 -11.72 -25.63 -23.76
CA GLU A 206 -10.55 -26.42 -24.19
C GLU A 206 -9.62 -26.81 -23.04
N ASP A 207 -9.31 -25.85 -22.12
CA ASP A 207 -8.35 -26.07 -21.04
C ASP A 207 -9.02 -26.63 -19.77
N VAL A 208 -10.24 -26.15 -19.44
CA VAL A 208 -10.99 -26.60 -18.25
C VAL A 208 -11.89 -27.79 -18.57
N GLY A 209 -12.25 -28.00 -19.84
CA GLY A 209 -13.03 -29.14 -20.29
C GLY A 209 -14.55 -28.98 -20.09
N LEU A 210 -15.08 -27.75 -20.07
CA LEU A 210 -16.50 -27.47 -19.93
C LEU A 210 -17.24 -27.68 -21.27
N THR A 211 -18.56 -27.94 -21.19
CA THR A 211 -19.40 -27.90 -22.39
C THR A 211 -19.56 -26.44 -22.86
N ALA A 212 -19.92 -26.25 -24.12
CA ALA A 212 -20.17 -24.94 -24.70
C ALA A 212 -21.30 -24.19 -23.92
N GLU A 213 -22.35 -24.91 -23.52
CA GLU A 213 -23.47 -24.38 -22.77
C GLU A 213 -23.05 -23.89 -21.36
N GLN A 214 -22.20 -24.70 -20.68
CA GLN A 214 -21.66 -24.33 -19.37
C GLN A 214 -20.76 -23.07 -19.45
N ALA A 215 -19.88 -23.03 -20.47
CA ALA A 215 -19.03 -21.87 -20.71
C ALA A 215 -19.87 -20.60 -21.00
N ASP A 216 -20.90 -20.72 -21.85
CA ASP A 216 -21.79 -19.60 -22.17
C ASP A 216 -22.59 -19.12 -20.97
N GLU A 217 -23.01 -20.04 -20.07
CA GLU A 217 -23.71 -19.69 -18.83
C GLU A 217 -22.80 -18.93 -17.86
N ILE A 218 -21.55 -19.37 -17.74
CA ILE A 218 -20.54 -18.67 -16.93
C ILE A 218 -20.27 -17.28 -17.50
N MET A 219 -20.06 -17.16 -18.82
CA MET A 219 -19.82 -15.87 -19.47
C MET A 219 -21.00 -14.91 -19.30
N ARG A 220 -22.24 -15.39 -19.40
CA ARG A 220 -23.45 -14.59 -19.13
C ARG A 220 -23.49 -14.11 -17.67
N PHE A 221 -23.21 -15.00 -16.73
CA PHE A 221 -23.23 -14.68 -15.31
C PHE A 221 -22.19 -13.60 -14.94
N ILE A 222 -20.95 -13.75 -15.33
CA ILE A 222 -19.89 -12.79 -15.04
C ILE A 222 -20.04 -11.45 -15.80
N SER A 223 -20.86 -11.44 -16.85
CA SER A 223 -21.18 -10.23 -17.63
C SER A 223 -22.35 -9.41 -17.06
N ILE A 224 -22.93 -9.83 -15.94
CA ILE A 224 -23.95 -9.04 -15.23
C ILE A 224 -23.29 -7.75 -14.71
N THR A 225 -23.70 -6.62 -15.25
CA THR A 225 -23.11 -5.30 -14.95
C THR A 225 -24.24 -4.26 -14.77
N GLY A 226 -23.90 -3.11 -14.19
CA GLY A 226 -24.83 -2.02 -13.96
C GLY A 226 -24.53 -1.29 -12.64
N SER A 227 -25.50 -0.56 -12.09
CA SER A 227 -25.38 -0.04 -10.72
C SER A 227 -25.34 -1.21 -9.72
N ASN A 228 -24.80 -0.97 -8.53
CA ASN A 228 -24.75 -2.00 -7.49
C ASN A 228 -26.10 -2.66 -7.25
N ARG A 229 -27.17 -1.85 -7.22
CA ARG A 229 -28.55 -2.36 -7.06
C ARG A 229 -28.97 -3.26 -8.22
N GLN A 230 -28.69 -2.87 -9.47
CA GLN A 230 -29.05 -3.68 -10.64
C GLN A 230 -28.34 -5.03 -10.64
N VAL A 231 -27.06 -5.06 -10.26
CA VAL A 231 -26.30 -6.32 -10.15
C VAL A 231 -26.88 -7.20 -9.03
N LEU A 232 -27.15 -6.64 -7.85
CA LEU A 232 -27.75 -7.38 -6.73
C LEU A 232 -29.15 -7.89 -7.04
N ASP A 233 -30.00 -7.09 -7.72
CA ASP A 233 -31.33 -7.50 -8.17
C ASP A 233 -31.23 -8.65 -9.20
N ALA A 234 -30.27 -8.62 -10.12
CA ALA A 234 -30.02 -9.70 -11.05
C ALA A 234 -29.57 -11.00 -10.36
N LEU A 235 -28.69 -10.88 -9.36
CA LEU A 235 -28.26 -12.02 -8.54
C LEU A 235 -29.41 -12.62 -7.72
N ALA A 236 -30.36 -11.82 -7.25
CA ALA A 236 -31.54 -12.31 -6.54
C ALA A 236 -32.40 -13.26 -7.41
N GLY A 237 -32.33 -13.18 -8.73
CA GLY A 237 -32.98 -14.13 -9.65
C GLY A 237 -32.45 -15.56 -9.56
N TYR A 238 -31.29 -15.79 -8.94
CA TYR A 238 -30.69 -17.11 -8.69
C TYR A 238 -30.95 -17.64 -7.28
N GLN A 239 -31.53 -16.83 -6.39
CA GLN A 239 -31.79 -17.18 -4.99
C GLN A 239 -32.68 -18.42 -4.86
N GLY A 240 -32.43 -19.23 -3.83
CA GLY A 240 -33.15 -20.48 -3.57
C GLY A 240 -32.70 -21.69 -4.39
N ARG A 241 -31.69 -21.51 -5.25
CA ARG A 241 -31.16 -22.61 -6.07
C ARG A 241 -29.97 -23.34 -5.44
N HIS A 242 -29.21 -22.68 -4.57
CA HIS A 242 -28.08 -23.28 -3.87
C HIS A 242 -27.77 -22.50 -2.59
N GLU A 243 -27.64 -23.20 -1.45
CA GLU A 243 -27.45 -22.60 -0.12
C GLU A 243 -26.20 -21.70 -0.05
N LEU A 244 -25.06 -22.16 -0.61
CA LEU A 244 -23.82 -21.38 -0.62
C LEU A 244 -23.95 -20.07 -1.38
N PHE A 245 -24.71 -20.08 -2.50
CA PHE A 245 -25.02 -18.88 -3.28
C PHE A 245 -25.84 -17.89 -2.46
N ASP A 246 -26.90 -18.38 -1.79
CA ASP A 246 -27.79 -17.56 -0.97
C ASP A 246 -27.06 -16.90 0.18
N GLN A 247 -26.17 -17.65 0.87
CA GLN A 247 -25.28 -17.10 1.90
C GLN A 247 -24.40 -15.99 1.34
N GLY A 248 -23.74 -16.24 0.19
CA GLY A 248 -22.88 -15.25 -0.44
C GLY A 248 -23.62 -13.98 -0.86
N LEU A 249 -24.84 -14.12 -1.36
CA LEU A 249 -25.71 -12.99 -1.73
C LEU A 249 -26.14 -12.17 -0.52
N GLU A 250 -26.50 -12.81 0.60
CA GLU A 250 -26.85 -12.13 1.85
C GLU A 250 -25.64 -11.36 2.39
N GLU A 251 -24.46 -12.00 2.40
CA GLU A 251 -23.20 -11.34 2.81
C GLU A 251 -22.90 -10.13 1.92
N LEU A 252 -22.97 -10.27 0.60
CA LEU A 252 -22.67 -9.19 -0.34
C LEU A 252 -23.66 -8.02 -0.19
N ASN A 253 -24.96 -8.29 -0.02
CA ASN A 253 -25.97 -7.28 0.29
C ASN A 253 -25.65 -6.54 1.60
N THR A 254 -25.21 -7.25 2.61
CA THR A 254 -24.85 -6.67 3.91
C THR A 254 -23.60 -5.79 3.79
N VAL A 255 -22.56 -6.28 3.10
CA VAL A 255 -21.31 -5.53 2.87
C VAL A 255 -21.57 -4.25 2.09
N THR A 256 -22.33 -4.29 1.00
CA THR A 256 -22.63 -3.09 0.19
C THR A 256 -23.46 -2.07 0.96
N ARG A 257 -24.43 -2.51 1.74
CA ARG A 257 -25.20 -1.63 2.64
C ARG A 257 -24.32 -0.96 3.69
N TYR A 258 -23.39 -1.73 4.29
CA TYR A 258 -22.48 -1.19 5.32
C TYR A 258 -21.40 -0.30 4.74
N LEU A 259 -20.94 -0.53 3.51
CA LEU A 259 -20.03 0.38 2.80
C LEU A 259 -20.64 1.78 2.71
N SER A 260 -21.91 1.88 2.30
CA SER A 260 -22.63 3.16 2.27
C SER A 260 -22.76 3.79 3.67
N ALA A 261 -23.00 2.98 4.70
CA ALA A 261 -23.09 3.45 6.08
C ALA A 261 -21.73 3.93 6.63
N PHE A 262 -20.59 3.34 6.18
CA PHE A 262 -19.25 3.83 6.46
C PHE A 262 -18.87 5.08 5.65
N GLY A 263 -19.78 5.59 4.82
CA GLY A 263 -19.58 6.83 4.06
C GLY A 263 -18.75 6.67 2.79
N VAL A 264 -18.64 5.46 2.25
CA VAL A 264 -18.02 5.25 0.93
C VAL A 264 -19.03 5.65 -0.15
N PRO A 265 -18.72 6.65 -1.01
CA PRO A 265 -19.60 7.05 -2.09
C PRO A 265 -19.85 5.90 -3.08
N GLU A 266 -21.05 5.85 -3.66
CA GLU A 266 -21.41 4.75 -4.57
C GLU A 266 -20.57 4.72 -5.85
N GLU A 267 -20.04 5.86 -6.29
CA GLU A 267 -19.10 5.94 -7.41
C GLU A 267 -17.73 5.32 -7.10
N ASN A 268 -17.38 5.13 -5.82
CA ASN A 268 -16.09 4.58 -5.42
C ASN A 268 -16.10 3.07 -5.14
N PHE A 269 -17.26 2.40 -5.20
CA PHE A 269 -17.32 0.94 -5.12
C PHE A 269 -18.31 0.34 -6.11
N ALA A 270 -18.02 -0.86 -6.58
CA ALA A 270 -18.89 -1.59 -7.52
C ALA A 270 -18.91 -3.08 -7.19
N VAL A 271 -20.09 -3.68 -7.26
CA VAL A 271 -20.21 -5.14 -7.28
C VAL A 271 -19.78 -5.63 -8.65
N ASP A 272 -18.79 -6.53 -8.69
CA ASP A 272 -18.17 -6.99 -9.92
C ASP A 272 -17.87 -8.49 -9.87
N LEU A 273 -18.64 -9.25 -10.63
CA LEU A 273 -18.57 -10.72 -10.64
C LEU A 273 -17.33 -11.26 -11.37
N THR A 274 -16.60 -10.42 -12.10
CA THR A 274 -15.36 -10.80 -12.76
C THR A 274 -14.19 -10.93 -11.80
N ILE A 275 -14.30 -10.38 -10.57
CA ILE A 275 -13.29 -10.60 -9.54
C ILE A 275 -13.44 -12.03 -9.01
N ALA A 276 -12.81 -12.93 -9.71
CA ALA A 276 -12.71 -14.33 -9.32
C ALA A 276 -11.39 -14.61 -8.60
N ARG A 277 -10.40 -13.72 -8.75
CA ARG A 277 -9.05 -13.85 -8.26
C ARG A 277 -8.89 -13.39 -6.81
N GLY A 278 -7.86 -13.79 -6.27
CA GLY A 278 -7.24 -13.51 -4.99
C GLY A 278 -6.33 -14.67 -4.69
N LEU A 279 -5.59 -14.59 -3.61
CA LEU A 279 -4.84 -15.74 -3.13
C LEU A 279 -5.84 -16.89 -2.87
N ASP A 280 -5.44 -18.12 -3.18
CA ASP A 280 -6.32 -19.31 -3.12
C ASP A 280 -6.91 -19.58 -1.72
N TYR A 281 -6.56 -18.78 -0.71
CA TYR A 281 -7.08 -18.91 0.65
C TYR A 281 -8.32 -18.05 0.95
N TYR A 282 -8.78 -17.18 0.03
CA TYR A 282 -10.00 -16.40 0.27
C TYR A 282 -11.25 -17.25 0.22
N THR A 283 -12.17 -17.02 1.19
CA THR A 283 -13.35 -17.85 1.44
C THR A 283 -14.68 -17.09 1.34
N GLY A 284 -14.67 -15.78 1.44
CA GLY A 284 -15.84 -14.91 1.46
C GLY A 284 -15.68 -13.71 0.53
N THR A 285 -15.93 -12.50 1.06
CA THR A 285 -15.81 -11.26 0.31
C THR A 285 -14.38 -11.06 -0.20
N VAL A 286 -14.25 -10.57 -1.42
CA VAL A 286 -12.99 -10.24 -2.07
C VAL A 286 -13.04 -8.82 -2.62
N TYR A 287 -11.89 -8.15 -2.62
CA TYR A 287 -11.76 -6.76 -3.05
C TYR A 287 -10.64 -6.60 -4.06
N GLU A 288 -10.86 -5.72 -5.01
CA GLU A 288 -9.84 -5.26 -5.93
C GLU A 288 -10.04 -3.77 -6.22
N THR A 289 -8.98 -2.97 -6.11
CA THR A 289 -9.07 -1.53 -6.35
C THR A 289 -8.25 -1.15 -7.56
N THR A 290 -8.87 -0.42 -8.48
CA THR A 290 -8.27 0.09 -9.71
C THR A 290 -8.39 1.61 -9.78
N LEU A 291 -7.44 2.25 -10.49
CA LEU A 291 -7.50 3.67 -10.80
C LEU A 291 -8.28 3.86 -12.11
N LEU A 292 -9.35 4.67 -12.06
CA LEU A 292 -10.25 4.83 -13.21
C LEU A 292 -9.61 5.56 -14.39
N ASP A 293 -8.69 6.49 -14.12
CA ASP A 293 -7.99 7.24 -15.16
C ASP A 293 -6.75 6.49 -15.70
N HIS A 294 -6.37 5.37 -15.05
CA HIS A 294 -5.19 4.58 -15.36
C HIS A 294 -5.47 3.08 -15.30
N PRO A 295 -6.45 2.56 -16.08
CA PRO A 295 -6.84 1.15 -16.03
C PRO A 295 -5.69 0.20 -16.43
N GLU A 296 -4.75 0.66 -17.26
CA GLU A 296 -3.57 -0.09 -17.68
C GLU A 296 -2.64 -0.49 -16.51
N ILE A 297 -2.74 0.19 -15.38
CA ILE A 297 -2.00 -0.13 -14.16
C ILE A 297 -2.51 -1.44 -13.54
N GLY A 298 -3.80 -1.73 -13.73
CA GLY A 298 -4.51 -2.81 -13.09
C GLY A 298 -4.68 -2.59 -11.58
N SER A 299 -4.84 -3.67 -10.83
CA SER A 299 -5.07 -3.60 -9.39
C SER A 299 -3.89 -2.99 -8.62
N VAL A 300 -4.19 -2.02 -7.76
CA VAL A 300 -3.23 -1.35 -6.86
C VAL A 300 -3.44 -1.75 -5.40
N CYS A 301 -4.60 -2.29 -5.07
CA CYS A 301 -4.93 -2.84 -3.76
C CYS A 301 -5.85 -4.04 -3.95
N SER A 302 -5.62 -5.11 -3.21
CA SER A 302 -6.47 -6.30 -3.24
C SER A 302 -6.54 -6.94 -1.86
N GLY A 303 -7.58 -7.75 -1.63
CA GLY A 303 -7.75 -8.45 -0.37
C GLY A 303 -9.01 -9.29 -0.33
N GLY A 304 -9.37 -9.73 0.87
CA GLY A 304 -10.59 -10.51 1.10
C GLY A 304 -10.60 -11.19 2.46
N ARG A 305 -11.68 -11.93 2.70
CA ARG A 305 -11.86 -12.81 3.85
C ARG A 305 -11.17 -14.15 3.64
N TYR A 306 -10.52 -14.63 4.69
CA TYR A 306 -9.89 -15.95 4.76
C TYR A 306 -10.19 -16.60 6.11
N ASP A 307 -10.70 -17.82 6.10
CA ASP A 307 -11.12 -18.49 7.32
C ASP A 307 -10.12 -19.57 7.79
N ASN A 308 -9.31 -20.11 6.87
CA ASN A 308 -8.51 -21.32 7.11
C ASN A 308 -6.99 -21.10 7.07
N LEU A 309 -6.50 -19.88 6.94
CA LEU A 309 -5.06 -19.63 6.76
C LEU A 309 -4.26 -20.03 8.02
N ALA A 310 -4.79 -19.76 9.21
CA ALA A 310 -4.14 -20.12 10.46
C ALA A 310 -4.17 -21.63 10.76
N ALA A 311 -5.02 -22.41 10.09
CA ALA A 311 -5.12 -23.85 10.28
C ALA A 311 -3.83 -24.63 9.98
N TYR A 312 -2.90 -24.03 9.24
CA TYR A 312 -1.56 -24.60 9.04
C TYR A 312 -0.67 -24.54 10.28
N TYR A 313 -1.03 -23.73 11.30
CA TYR A 313 -0.20 -23.45 12.48
C TYR A 313 -0.91 -23.73 13.79
N THR A 314 -2.24 -23.89 13.80
CA THR A 314 -3.04 -24.12 15.01
C THR A 314 -4.36 -24.81 14.66
N GLU A 315 -4.93 -25.57 15.60
CA GLU A 315 -6.27 -26.16 15.48
C GLU A 315 -7.39 -25.14 15.74
N ARG A 316 -7.05 -23.91 16.16
CA ARG A 316 -8.02 -22.85 16.43
C ARG A 316 -8.57 -22.28 15.14
N GLN A 317 -9.86 -21.96 15.13
CA GLN A 317 -10.48 -21.22 14.04
C GLN A 317 -10.20 -19.72 14.23
N LEU A 318 -9.35 -19.17 13.37
CA LEU A 318 -8.94 -17.78 13.39
C LEU A 318 -9.26 -17.12 12.04
N PRO A 319 -10.56 -16.83 11.78
CA PRO A 319 -10.96 -16.18 10.54
C PRO A 319 -10.38 -14.77 10.46
N GLY A 320 -10.02 -14.36 9.27
CA GLY A 320 -9.46 -13.03 9.04
C GLY A 320 -10.04 -12.35 7.82
N VAL A 321 -9.96 -11.04 7.79
CA VAL A 321 -10.20 -10.21 6.61
C VAL A 321 -9.12 -9.14 6.54
N GLY A 322 -8.60 -8.90 5.34
CA GLY A 322 -7.56 -7.88 5.17
C GLY A 322 -7.36 -7.47 3.73
N ILE A 323 -6.54 -6.44 3.57
CA ILE A 323 -6.10 -5.95 2.25
C ILE A 323 -4.60 -5.69 2.23
N SER A 324 -4.05 -5.71 1.04
CA SER A 324 -2.68 -5.33 0.75
C SER A 324 -2.63 -4.28 -0.35
N ILE A 325 -2.00 -3.16 -0.04
CA ILE A 325 -1.64 -2.15 -1.04
C ILE A 325 -0.22 -2.46 -1.52
N GLY A 326 -0.05 -2.65 -2.83
CA GLY A 326 1.27 -2.76 -3.46
C GLY A 326 1.95 -1.39 -3.50
N LEU A 327 2.50 -0.94 -2.37
CA LEU A 327 2.92 0.44 -2.16
C LEU A 327 4.04 0.87 -3.12
N THR A 328 5.05 0.03 -3.34
CA THR A 328 6.11 0.32 -4.31
C THR A 328 5.56 0.45 -5.72
N ARG A 329 4.62 -0.42 -6.11
CA ARG A 329 3.97 -0.36 -7.41
C ARG A 329 3.15 0.91 -7.57
N LEU A 330 2.33 1.24 -6.58
CA LEU A 330 1.53 2.46 -6.58
C LEU A 330 2.42 3.70 -6.71
N PHE A 331 3.46 3.81 -5.89
CA PHE A 331 4.40 4.93 -5.93
C PHE A 331 5.10 5.05 -7.29
N TYR A 332 5.62 3.93 -7.82
CA TYR A 332 6.30 3.89 -9.11
C TYR A 332 5.40 4.37 -10.24
N VAL A 333 4.18 3.86 -10.30
CA VAL A 333 3.24 4.20 -11.36
C VAL A 333 2.79 5.66 -11.27
N LEU A 334 2.48 6.15 -10.07
CA LEU A 334 2.14 7.57 -9.85
C LEU A 334 3.30 8.48 -10.29
N GLY A 335 4.54 8.08 -10.05
CA GLY A 335 5.73 8.78 -10.52
C GLY A 335 5.87 8.79 -12.05
N GLU A 336 5.72 7.63 -12.69
CA GLU A 336 5.77 7.49 -14.15
C GLU A 336 4.69 8.30 -14.88
N GLN A 337 3.51 8.42 -14.28
CA GLN A 337 2.41 9.21 -14.80
C GLN A 337 2.51 10.70 -14.47
N GLY A 338 3.56 11.13 -13.74
CA GLY A 338 3.74 12.52 -13.34
C GLY A 338 2.69 13.00 -12.32
N LEU A 339 2.02 12.09 -11.62
CA LEU A 339 0.96 12.40 -10.66
C LEU A 339 1.49 12.75 -9.26
N LEU A 340 2.75 12.44 -8.97
CA LEU A 340 3.36 12.86 -7.72
C LEU A 340 3.55 14.37 -7.71
N ASN A 341 3.16 15.02 -6.62
CA ASN A 341 3.23 16.46 -6.50
C ASN A 341 4.71 16.94 -6.46
N PRO A 342 5.20 17.63 -7.52
CA PRO A 342 6.58 18.08 -7.58
C PRO A 342 6.91 19.19 -6.57
N GLN A 343 5.88 19.83 -5.99
CA GLN A 343 6.04 20.89 -5.00
C GLN A 343 6.12 20.39 -3.56
N LEU A 344 6.07 19.06 -3.35
CA LEU A 344 6.27 18.50 -2.01
C LEU A 344 7.69 18.83 -1.53
N PRO A 345 7.83 19.29 -0.28
CA PRO A 345 9.15 19.50 0.29
C PRO A 345 9.92 18.18 0.38
N THR A 346 11.00 18.08 -0.40
CA THR A 346 11.91 16.92 -0.40
C THR A 346 13.28 17.27 0.15
N ALA A 347 13.46 18.48 0.66
CA ALA A 347 14.68 18.90 1.31
C ALA A 347 14.92 18.13 2.63
N PRO A 348 16.16 17.73 2.92
CA PRO A 348 16.48 17.00 4.15
C PRO A 348 16.37 17.88 5.41
N ALA A 349 16.38 19.20 5.24
CA ALA A 349 16.26 20.18 6.30
C ALA A 349 15.34 21.35 5.88
N ASP A 350 14.78 22.04 6.85
CA ASP A 350 14.01 23.27 6.65
C ASP A 350 14.93 24.48 6.56
N VAL A 351 16.06 24.42 7.28
CA VAL A 351 17.06 25.49 7.37
C VAL A 351 18.45 24.91 7.14
N LEU A 352 19.23 25.57 6.30
CA LEU A 352 20.67 25.39 6.19
C LEU A 352 21.38 26.59 6.79
N ILE A 353 22.18 26.39 7.83
CA ILE A 353 23.05 27.45 8.39
C ILE A 353 24.38 27.43 7.64
N LEU A 354 24.75 28.60 7.11
CA LEU A 354 26.03 28.85 6.45
C LEU A 354 26.90 29.77 7.33
N PRO A 355 27.82 29.21 8.15
CA PRO A 355 28.76 30.02 8.91
C PRO A 355 29.70 30.77 7.98
N MET A 356 29.94 32.04 8.26
CA MET A 356 30.86 32.92 7.55
C MET A 356 32.10 33.25 8.40
N THR A 357 32.22 32.62 9.58
CA THR A 357 33.29 32.76 10.55
C THR A 357 34.14 31.50 10.62
N GLN A 358 35.34 31.59 11.20
CA GLN A 358 36.17 30.42 11.48
C GLN A 358 35.71 29.67 12.73
N ASP A 359 35.30 30.40 13.78
CA ASP A 359 34.68 29.80 14.96
C ASP A 359 33.25 29.43 14.66
N LEU A 360 32.94 28.13 14.72
CA LEU A 360 31.62 27.58 14.47
C LEU A 360 30.71 27.60 15.72
N THR A 361 31.23 27.98 16.89
CA THR A 361 30.50 27.93 18.16
C THR A 361 29.17 28.69 18.12
N PRO A 362 29.06 29.93 17.58
CA PRO A 362 27.80 30.63 17.45
C PRO A 362 26.82 29.93 16.53
N ALA A 363 27.29 29.39 15.40
CA ALA A 363 26.45 28.68 14.44
C ALA A 363 25.94 27.33 15.00
N ILE A 364 26.75 26.63 15.79
CA ILE A 364 26.37 25.42 16.51
C ILE A 364 25.26 25.74 17.51
N ARG A 365 25.41 26.80 18.29
CA ARG A 365 24.38 27.24 19.24
C ARG A 365 23.07 27.61 18.55
N LEU A 366 23.13 28.33 17.43
CA LEU A 366 21.98 28.66 16.62
C LEU A 366 21.27 27.40 16.09
N ALA A 367 22.02 26.45 15.53
CA ALA A 367 21.50 25.18 15.05
C ALA A 367 20.78 24.40 16.17
N THR A 368 21.40 24.37 17.36
CA THR A 368 20.82 23.69 18.53
C THR A 368 19.49 24.35 18.95
N ARG A 369 19.43 25.68 19.00
CA ARG A 369 18.20 26.43 19.35
C ARG A 369 17.08 26.17 18.34
N LEU A 370 17.37 26.23 17.03
CA LEU A 370 16.39 25.94 15.98
C LEU A 370 15.88 24.50 16.08
N ARG A 371 16.76 23.52 16.30
CA ARG A 371 16.37 22.10 16.46
C ARG A 371 15.50 21.91 17.71
N SER A 372 15.85 22.53 18.83
CA SER A 372 15.04 22.50 20.07
C SER A 372 13.64 23.11 19.89
N ALA A 373 13.49 24.03 18.93
CA ALA A 373 12.22 24.61 18.53
C ALA A 373 11.49 23.79 17.43
N GLY A 374 11.96 22.58 17.12
CA GLY A 374 11.32 21.67 16.16
C GLY A 374 11.64 21.94 14.68
N VAL A 375 12.57 22.86 14.37
CA VAL A 375 12.99 23.15 13.00
C VAL A 375 14.09 22.21 12.56
N ARG A 376 13.88 21.46 11.47
CA ARG A 376 14.91 20.57 10.92
C ARG A 376 16.06 21.41 10.36
N THR A 377 17.18 21.42 11.02
CA THR A 377 18.29 22.35 10.74
C THR A 377 19.57 21.59 10.43
N GLN A 378 20.17 21.90 9.29
CA GLN A 378 21.50 21.44 8.90
C GLN A 378 22.52 22.56 9.08
N LEU A 379 23.70 22.23 9.62
CA LEU A 379 24.84 23.12 9.72
C LEU A 379 25.86 22.74 8.65
N TYR A 380 26.24 23.70 7.80
CA TYR A 380 27.31 23.51 6.81
C TYR A 380 28.66 23.76 7.45
N THR A 381 29.52 22.76 7.45
CA THR A 381 30.82 22.82 8.15
C THR A 381 32.03 22.94 7.20
N GLU A 382 31.82 22.78 5.89
CA GLU A 382 32.89 22.80 4.93
C GLU A 382 33.46 24.20 4.69
N GLN A 383 34.79 24.33 4.68
CA GLN A 383 35.51 25.56 4.36
C GLN A 383 35.51 25.84 2.83
N LYS A 384 34.37 26.24 2.27
CA LYS A 384 34.21 26.55 0.84
C LYS A 384 33.88 28.02 0.61
N LYS A 385 34.15 28.49 -0.62
CA LYS A 385 33.73 29.83 -1.05
C LYS A 385 32.21 29.98 -1.01
N PHE A 386 31.71 31.18 -0.75
CA PHE A 386 30.29 31.50 -0.63
C PHE A 386 29.42 30.90 -1.77
N LYS A 387 29.84 31.07 -3.04
CA LYS A 387 29.15 30.53 -4.19
C LYS A 387 28.97 29.00 -4.10
N ALA A 388 29.96 28.28 -3.61
CA ALA A 388 29.87 26.81 -3.45
C ALA A 388 28.90 26.42 -2.32
N LYS A 389 28.87 27.19 -1.22
CA LYS A 389 27.91 27.03 -0.12
C LYS A 389 26.46 27.25 -0.62
N MET A 390 26.24 28.30 -1.43
CA MET A 390 24.93 28.58 -2.02
C MET A 390 24.50 27.50 -3.03
N ASN A 391 25.39 27.06 -3.91
CA ASN A 391 25.09 25.94 -4.82
C ASN A 391 24.70 24.66 -4.07
N TYR A 392 25.29 24.44 -2.91
CA TYR A 392 24.91 23.30 -2.06
C TYR A 392 23.49 23.47 -1.49
N ALA A 393 23.15 24.67 -1.02
CA ALA A 393 21.81 25.00 -0.54
C ALA A 393 20.74 24.80 -1.65
N ASP A 394 21.02 25.33 -2.85
CA ASP A 394 20.16 25.18 -4.02
C ASP A 394 19.96 23.71 -4.39
N LYS A 395 21.05 22.93 -4.43
CA LYS A 395 20.99 21.50 -4.75
C LYS A 395 20.22 20.68 -3.71
N LEU A 396 20.26 21.07 -2.44
CA LEU A 396 19.47 20.44 -1.37
C LEU A 396 17.99 20.84 -1.43
N GLY A 397 17.66 21.96 -2.07
CA GLY A 397 16.31 22.49 -2.13
C GLY A 397 15.77 22.96 -0.78
N VAL A 398 16.65 23.39 0.14
CA VAL A 398 16.23 23.88 1.47
C VAL A 398 15.43 25.17 1.32
N PRO A 399 14.28 25.32 2.02
CA PRO A 399 13.45 26.50 1.91
C PRO A 399 14.09 27.75 2.50
N TYR A 400 14.94 27.60 3.51
CA TYR A 400 15.61 28.73 4.18
C TYR A 400 17.09 28.52 4.29
N VAL A 401 17.85 29.60 4.06
CA VAL A 401 19.28 29.67 4.34
C VAL A 401 19.53 30.75 5.37
N VAL A 402 20.32 30.43 6.39
CA VAL A 402 20.73 31.35 7.42
C VAL A 402 22.23 31.60 7.30
N PHE A 403 22.60 32.88 7.19
CA PHE A 403 23.98 33.33 7.21
C PHE A 403 24.30 33.84 8.63
N LEU A 404 25.49 33.49 9.12
CA LEU A 404 25.98 33.94 10.39
C LEU A 404 27.44 34.34 10.28
N GLY A 405 27.69 35.64 10.20
CA GLY A 405 29.01 36.27 10.19
C GLY A 405 29.29 37.02 11.48
N ASP A 406 30.47 37.64 11.57
CA ASP A 406 30.89 38.38 12.78
C ASP A 406 29.97 39.58 13.08
N ASP A 407 29.46 40.25 12.01
CA ASP A 407 28.53 41.37 12.16
C ASP A 407 27.20 40.93 12.76
N GLU A 408 26.63 39.81 12.25
CA GLU A 408 25.39 39.24 12.77
C GLU A 408 25.54 38.78 14.20
N ILE A 409 26.65 38.12 14.53
CA ILE A 409 26.95 37.67 15.90
C ILE A 409 27.04 38.84 16.84
N THR A 410 27.77 39.90 16.49
CA THR A 410 27.96 41.10 17.31
C THR A 410 26.66 41.85 17.55
N ALA A 411 25.81 41.93 16.51
CA ALA A 411 24.50 42.57 16.55
C ALA A 411 23.42 41.73 17.27
N GLY A 412 23.67 40.42 17.51
CA GLY A 412 22.66 39.49 18.01
C GLY A 412 21.56 39.19 16.99
N LEU A 413 21.85 39.37 15.73
CA LEU A 413 20.91 39.17 14.61
C LEU A 413 21.26 37.91 13.80
N VAL A 414 20.31 37.50 12.97
CA VAL A 414 20.43 36.36 12.05
C VAL A 414 20.02 36.83 10.65
N ALA A 415 20.87 36.66 9.67
CA ALA A 415 20.50 36.94 8.28
C ALA A 415 19.81 35.71 7.68
N CYS A 416 18.50 35.76 7.51
CA CYS A 416 17.68 34.69 6.97
C CYS A 416 17.21 34.99 5.55
N LYS A 417 17.49 34.07 4.63
CA LYS A 417 17.05 34.14 3.24
C LYS A 417 16.00 33.08 2.95
N ASP A 418 14.86 33.50 2.43
CA ASP A 418 13.87 32.61 1.82
C ASP A 418 14.34 32.27 0.41
N MET A 419 14.57 30.98 0.14
CA MET A 419 15.11 30.52 -1.14
C MET A 419 14.09 30.53 -2.28
N THR A 420 12.80 30.63 -1.96
CA THR A 420 11.72 30.70 -2.97
C THR A 420 11.51 32.12 -3.46
N SER A 421 11.36 33.08 -2.53
CA SER A 421 11.17 34.49 -2.88
C SER A 421 12.49 35.23 -3.17
N GLY A 422 13.61 34.69 -2.70
CA GLY A 422 14.92 35.34 -2.76
C GLY A 422 15.10 36.45 -1.71
N GLU A 423 14.07 36.75 -0.92
CA GLU A 423 14.10 37.82 0.10
C GLU A 423 15.03 37.45 1.25
N GLN A 424 15.91 38.38 1.61
CA GLN A 424 16.82 38.23 2.74
C GLN A 424 16.58 39.34 3.76
N THR A 425 16.45 38.96 5.03
CA THR A 425 16.23 39.88 6.14
C THR A 425 17.19 39.57 7.28
N LYS A 426 17.55 40.61 8.05
CA LYS A 426 18.28 40.45 9.32
C LYS A 426 17.29 40.63 10.48
N LEU A 427 17.13 39.62 11.28
CA LEU A 427 16.11 39.52 12.32
C LEU A 427 16.73 39.03 13.64
N SER A 428 16.04 39.26 14.76
CA SER A 428 16.34 38.54 15.99
C SER A 428 16.14 37.03 15.81
N PHE A 429 16.62 36.23 16.74
CA PHE A 429 16.39 34.80 16.73
C PHE A 429 14.89 34.47 16.76
N GLU A 430 14.13 35.14 17.62
CA GLU A 430 12.70 34.89 17.84
C GLU A 430 11.88 35.24 16.58
N ASP A 431 12.19 36.38 15.94
CA ASP A 431 11.53 36.75 14.69
C ASP A 431 11.93 35.85 13.55
N THR A 432 13.18 35.38 13.49
CA THR A 432 13.64 34.41 12.50
C THR A 432 12.89 33.07 12.67
N LEU A 433 12.77 32.57 13.89
CA LEU A 433 12.03 31.35 14.19
C LEU A 433 10.55 31.48 13.80
N SER A 434 9.90 32.61 14.17
CA SER A 434 8.51 32.90 13.79
C SER A 434 8.34 32.92 12.27
N ARG A 435 9.22 33.61 11.53
CA ARG A 435 9.19 33.67 10.08
C ARG A 435 9.31 32.28 9.42
N ILE A 436 10.28 31.49 9.89
CA ILE A 436 10.50 30.14 9.39
C ILE A 436 9.28 29.25 9.65
N THR A 437 8.78 29.21 10.87
CA THR A 437 7.65 28.34 11.25
C THR A 437 6.37 28.72 10.53
N GLN A 438 6.06 30.00 10.38
CA GLN A 438 4.91 30.48 9.61
C GLN A 438 5.05 30.12 8.12
N GLY A 439 6.22 30.38 7.52
CA GLY A 439 6.46 30.05 6.13
C GLY A 439 6.42 28.55 5.85
N LEU A 440 6.92 27.69 6.75
CA LEU A 440 6.81 26.24 6.62
C LEU A 440 5.35 25.77 6.73
N SER A 441 4.58 26.34 7.65
CA SER A 441 3.15 26.05 7.80
C SER A 441 2.40 26.37 6.50
N GLN A 442 2.60 27.56 5.94
CA GLN A 442 1.98 27.95 4.68
C GLN A 442 2.38 27.06 3.50
N ARG A 443 3.66 26.67 3.42
CA ARG A 443 4.17 25.76 2.36
C ARG A 443 3.61 24.35 2.46
N ASN A 444 3.24 23.89 3.64
CA ASN A 444 2.70 22.56 3.87
C ASN A 444 1.16 22.50 3.82
N GLN A 445 0.48 23.63 3.89
CA GLN A 445 -0.98 23.68 3.81
C GLN A 445 -1.50 23.14 2.46
N GLY A 446 -2.42 22.15 2.54
CA GLY A 446 -3.12 21.63 1.36
C GLY A 446 -2.26 20.79 0.39
N LYS A 447 -1.00 20.49 0.72
CA LYS A 447 -0.15 19.66 -0.13
C LYS A 447 -0.39 18.18 0.14
N VAL A 448 -1.23 17.58 -0.69
CA VAL A 448 -1.37 16.12 -0.80
C VAL A 448 -0.23 15.54 -1.64
N ILE A 449 0.00 14.24 -1.52
CA ILE A 449 1.07 13.54 -2.23
C ILE A 449 0.91 13.65 -3.74
N LEU A 450 -0.34 13.70 -4.20
CA LEU A 450 -0.65 13.84 -5.62
C LEU A 450 -0.80 15.31 -6.00
N GLY A 451 -0.19 15.70 -7.12
CA GLY A 451 -0.41 16.97 -7.79
C GLY A 451 -1.80 17.00 -8.44
N LYS A 452 -2.42 18.18 -8.49
CA LYS A 452 -3.61 18.40 -9.31
C LYS A 452 -3.23 18.48 -10.78
#